data_e4ea2cd354b9d2824180337278ec99c1
#
_entry.id   e4ea2cd354b9d2824180337278ec99c1
#
_cell.length_a   1.000
_cell.length_b   1.000
_cell.length_c   1.000
_cell.angle_alpha   90.00
_cell.angle_beta   90.00
_cell.angle_gamma   90.00
#
_symmetry.space_group_name_H-M   'P 1'
#
loop_
_entity.id
_entity.type
_entity.pdbx_description
1 polymer ?
#
loop_
_entity_poly.entity_id
_entity_poly.type
_entity_poly.pdbx_seq_one_letter_code
_entity_poly.pdbx_strand_id
1 'polypeptide(L)'
;MIGTKLLSYKLEDGTLIELTNALSGFGRLYLNGKEVSKQRGFGMETHVFNHGGSEFQVSVWPLISMHALGFSIELKKGDERLMLYGKENKPRPWYIFLAALM
;
A
#
# COMPACT_ATOMS: atom_id res chain seq x y z
N MET A 1 3.68 -14.74 -7.67
CA MET A 1 3.51 -13.84 -6.49
C MET A 1 2.78 -14.57 -5.37
N ILE A 2 3.09 -14.22 -4.14
CA ILE A 2 2.47 -14.81 -2.95
C ILE A 2 1.47 -13.82 -2.38
N GLY A 3 0.26 -14.28 -2.07
CA GLY A 3 -0.79 -13.46 -1.48
C GLY A 3 -1.74 -12.86 -2.49
N THR A 4 -2.62 -11.98 -2.00
CA THR A 4 -3.64 -11.30 -2.80
C THR A 4 -3.08 -10.00 -3.34
N LYS A 5 -3.23 -9.77 -4.65
CA LYS A 5 -2.79 -8.51 -5.27
C LYS A 5 -3.72 -7.37 -4.85
N LEU A 6 -3.14 -6.33 -4.25
CA LEU A 6 -3.86 -5.14 -3.82
C LEU A 6 -3.66 -3.96 -4.77
N LEU A 7 -2.55 -3.90 -5.48
CA LEU A 7 -2.19 -2.80 -6.35
C LEU A 7 -1.47 -3.32 -7.58
N SER A 8 -1.79 -2.72 -8.71
CA SER A 8 -1.04 -2.88 -9.95
C SER A 8 -1.00 -1.50 -10.63
N TYR A 9 0.18 -0.93 -10.76
CA TYR A 9 0.37 0.40 -11.31
C TYR A 9 1.56 0.43 -12.25
N LYS A 10 1.38 1.00 -13.43
CA LYS A 10 2.43 1.10 -14.44
C LYS A 10 2.97 2.52 -14.49
N LEU A 11 4.27 2.66 -14.28
CA LEU A 11 4.96 3.95 -14.39
C LEU A 11 5.09 4.38 -15.86
N GLU A 12 5.43 5.66 -16.08
CA GLU A 12 5.57 6.20 -17.42
C GLU A 12 6.64 5.46 -18.24
N ASP A 13 7.70 4.98 -17.57
CA ASP A 13 8.77 4.22 -18.22
C ASP A 13 8.42 2.76 -18.50
N GLY A 14 7.20 2.34 -18.17
CA GLY A 14 6.75 0.97 -18.38
C GLY A 14 6.99 0.03 -17.21
N THR A 15 7.63 0.48 -16.14
CA THR A 15 7.85 -0.33 -14.93
C THR A 15 6.52 -0.64 -14.26
N LEU A 16 6.28 -1.92 -13.99
CA LEU A 16 5.06 -2.37 -13.32
C LEU A 16 5.31 -2.50 -11.81
N ILE A 17 4.53 -1.78 -11.03
CA ILE A 17 4.55 -1.85 -9.56
C ILE A 17 3.37 -2.69 -9.12
N GLU A 18 3.62 -3.73 -8.32
CA GLU A 18 2.58 -4.59 -7.79
C GLU A 18 2.75 -4.78 -6.29
N LEU A 19 1.64 -4.73 -5.56
CA LEU A 19 1.62 -4.95 -4.12
C LEU A 19 0.71 -6.13 -3.81
N THR A 20 1.22 -7.06 -3.00
CA THR A 20 0.44 -8.20 -2.51
C THR A 20 0.38 -8.21 -1.01
N ASN A 21 -0.66 -8.82 -0.45
CA ASN A 21 -0.79 -9.04 0.99
C ASN A 21 -1.18 -10.49 1.23
N ALA A 22 -0.50 -11.14 2.18
CA ALA A 22 -0.74 -12.54 2.53
C ALA A 22 -1.43 -12.65 3.90
N LEU A 23 -2.08 -13.79 4.14
CA LEU A 23 -2.71 -14.07 5.43
C LEU A 23 -1.72 -14.07 6.60
N SER A 24 -0.45 -14.33 6.32
CA SER A 24 0.63 -14.25 7.31
C SER A 24 0.92 -12.83 7.79
N GLY A 25 0.29 -11.82 7.19
CA GLY A 25 0.48 -10.41 7.51
C GLY A 25 1.60 -9.73 6.74
N PHE A 26 2.27 -10.45 5.83
CA PHE A 26 3.32 -9.87 5.00
C PHE A 26 2.75 -9.18 3.77
N GLY A 27 3.14 -7.90 3.56
CA GLY A 27 2.96 -7.20 2.31
C GLY A 27 4.25 -7.25 1.52
N ARG A 28 4.17 -7.55 0.24
CA ARG A 28 5.31 -7.62 -0.66
C ARG A 28 5.11 -6.68 -1.84
N LEU A 29 6.16 -5.92 -2.16
CA LEU A 29 6.17 -5.00 -3.28
C LEU A 29 7.08 -5.54 -4.37
N TYR A 30 6.59 -5.55 -5.59
CA TYR A 30 7.31 -6.07 -6.75
C TYR A 30 7.49 -4.98 -7.81
N LEU A 31 8.67 -4.94 -8.42
CA LEU A 31 8.93 -4.15 -9.63
C LEU A 31 9.20 -5.14 -10.77
N ASN A 32 8.34 -5.11 -11.80
CA ASN A 32 8.44 -6.02 -12.95
C ASN A 32 8.57 -7.48 -12.52
N GLY A 33 7.81 -7.87 -11.47
CA GLY A 33 7.81 -9.23 -10.96
C GLY A 33 8.92 -9.57 -9.97
N LYS A 34 9.84 -8.64 -9.70
CA LYS A 34 10.93 -8.85 -8.74
C LYS A 34 10.58 -8.21 -7.40
N GLU A 35 10.63 -8.97 -6.32
CA GLU A 35 10.39 -8.46 -4.98
C GLU A 35 11.46 -7.46 -4.56
N VAL A 36 11.03 -6.26 -4.18
CA VAL A 36 11.92 -5.17 -3.76
C VAL A 36 11.69 -4.74 -2.31
N SER A 37 10.55 -5.13 -1.73
CA SER A 37 10.25 -4.79 -0.33
C SER A 37 9.30 -5.82 0.25
N LYS A 38 9.53 -6.18 1.51
CA LYS A 38 8.69 -7.11 2.27
C LYS A 38 8.54 -6.57 3.68
N GLN A 39 7.30 -6.29 4.07
CA GLN A 39 6.98 -5.73 5.38
C GLN A 39 5.86 -6.54 6.03
N ARG A 40 5.98 -6.80 7.32
CA ARG A 40 4.93 -7.46 8.08
C ARG A 40 4.16 -6.42 8.87
N GLY A 41 3.08 -5.90 8.30
CA GLY A 41 2.30 -4.82 8.90
C GLY A 41 0.81 -5.11 9.00
N PHE A 42 0.37 -6.26 8.56
CA PHE A 42 -1.05 -6.66 8.60
C PHE A 42 -1.98 -5.61 7.97
N GLY A 43 -1.55 -5.03 6.84
CA GLY A 43 -2.30 -4.00 6.15
C GLY A 43 -2.01 -2.57 6.61
N MET A 44 -0.97 -2.38 7.45
CA MET A 44 -0.51 -1.07 7.90
C MET A 44 0.99 -0.98 7.70
N GLU A 45 1.44 -0.97 6.45
CA GLU A 45 2.86 -0.91 6.15
C GLU A 45 3.19 0.18 5.15
N THR A 46 4.45 0.59 5.14
CA THR A 46 4.99 1.53 4.18
C THR A 46 6.21 0.90 3.53
N HIS A 47 6.19 0.82 2.20
CA HIS A 47 7.30 0.31 1.40
C HIS A 47 8.01 1.49 0.76
N VAL A 48 9.34 1.52 0.88
CA VAL A 48 10.17 2.56 0.27
C VAL A 48 11.16 1.88 -0.66
N PHE A 49 11.30 2.39 -1.88
CA PHE A 49 12.25 1.86 -2.84
C PHE A 49 12.74 2.98 -3.76
N ASN A 50 13.91 2.76 -4.38
CA ASN A 50 14.48 3.70 -5.34
C ASN A 50 14.39 3.13 -6.75
N HIS A 51 13.99 3.96 -7.69
CA HIS A 51 13.89 3.61 -9.09
C HIS A 51 14.09 4.84 -9.96
N GLY A 52 14.96 4.73 -10.98
CA GLY A 52 15.22 5.83 -11.90
C GLY A 52 15.73 7.10 -11.25
N GLY A 53 16.49 6.98 -10.15
CA GLY A 53 17.03 8.13 -9.42
C GLY A 53 16.05 8.82 -8.49
N SER A 54 14.84 8.29 -8.35
CA SER A 54 13.81 8.85 -7.46
C SER A 54 13.44 7.87 -6.37
N GLU A 55 13.04 8.40 -5.21
CA GLU A 55 12.51 7.59 -4.11
C GLU A 55 11.01 7.48 -4.26
N PHE A 56 10.52 6.24 -4.22
CA PHE A 56 9.09 5.93 -4.24
C PHE A 56 8.65 5.38 -2.91
N GLN A 57 7.40 5.67 -2.55
CA GLN A 57 6.80 5.19 -1.31
C GLN A 57 5.40 4.66 -1.59
N VAL A 58 5.14 3.44 -1.13
CA VAL A 58 3.80 2.84 -1.17
C VAL A 58 3.35 2.66 0.26
N SER A 59 2.30 3.36 0.64
CA SER A 59 1.72 3.28 1.99
C SER A 59 0.38 2.57 1.92
N VAL A 60 0.16 1.67 2.87
CA VAL A 60 -1.09 0.92 3.00
C VAL A 60 -1.64 1.15 4.40
N TRP A 61 -2.94 1.42 4.50
CA TRP A 61 -3.63 1.52 5.78
C TRP A 61 -5.06 0.98 5.67
N PRO A 62 -5.64 0.52 6.78
CA PRO A 62 -6.97 -0.07 6.72
C PRO A 62 -8.03 0.98 6.41
N LEU A 63 -9.00 0.58 5.60
CA LEU A 63 -10.23 1.31 5.35
C LEU A 63 -11.33 0.60 6.11
N ILE A 64 -11.72 1.16 7.27
CA ILE A 64 -12.71 0.55 8.16
C ILE A 64 -13.94 1.45 8.23
N SER A 65 -15.11 0.88 7.94
CA SER A 65 -16.38 1.55 8.10
C SER A 65 -17.41 0.56 8.60
N MET A 66 -18.60 1.03 8.95
CA MET A 66 -19.69 0.16 9.41
C MET A 66 -20.12 -0.87 8.36
N HIS A 67 -19.88 -0.58 7.09
CA HIS A 67 -20.41 -1.40 5.99
C HIS A 67 -19.32 -2.01 5.10
N ALA A 68 -18.05 -1.63 5.31
CA ALA A 68 -16.97 -2.08 4.45
C ALA A 68 -15.67 -2.23 5.22
N LEU A 69 -14.88 -3.23 4.84
CA LEU A 69 -13.55 -3.47 5.34
C LEU A 69 -12.62 -3.66 4.14
N GLY A 70 -11.55 -2.89 4.08
CA GLY A 70 -10.62 -2.96 2.97
C GLY A 70 -9.33 -2.21 3.28
N PHE A 71 -8.62 -1.81 2.24
CA PHE A 71 -7.35 -1.09 2.37
C PHE A 71 -7.35 0.17 1.52
N SER A 72 -6.70 1.20 2.05
CA SER A 72 -6.33 2.39 1.28
C SER A 72 -4.86 2.27 0.92
N ILE A 73 -4.51 2.69 -0.30
CA ILE A 73 -3.16 2.56 -0.83
C ILE A 73 -2.77 3.87 -1.49
N GLU A 74 -1.60 4.39 -1.13
CA GLU A 74 -1.05 5.61 -1.73
C GLU A 74 0.32 5.33 -2.32
N LEU A 75 0.52 5.73 -3.57
CA LEU A 75 1.82 5.66 -4.25
C LEU A 75 2.33 7.09 -4.43
N LYS A 76 3.53 7.35 -3.93
CA LYS A 76 4.20 8.65 -4.06
C LYS A 76 5.57 8.48 -4.71
N LYS A 77 5.93 9.49 -5.52
CA LYS A 77 7.29 9.65 -6.05
C LYS A 77 7.82 10.95 -5.46
N GLY A 78 8.77 10.84 -4.50
CA GLY A 78 9.17 11.99 -3.72
C GLY A 78 7.97 12.57 -2.99
N ASP A 79 7.66 13.84 -3.23
CA ASP A 79 6.49 14.52 -2.64
C ASP A 79 5.26 14.46 -3.53
N GLU A 80 5.37 13.90 -4.74
CA GLU A 80 4.28 13.84 -5.70
C GLU A 80 3.45 12.57 -5.50
N ARG A 81 2.16 12.74 -5.28
CA ARG A 81 1.23 11.60 -5.24
C ARG A 81 0.91 11.16 -6.67
N LEU A 82 1.22 9.90 -7.00
CA LEU A 82 0.90 9.34 -8.31
C LEU A 82 -0.45 8.65 -8.31
N MET A 83 -0.86 8.07 -7.16
CA MET A 83 -2.10 7.32 -7.07
C MET A 83 -2.59 7.29 -5.62
N LEU A 84 -3.90 7.35 -5.45
CA LEU A 84 -4.56 7.10 -4.17
C LEU A 84 -5.78 6.23 -4.41
N TYR A 85 -5.88 5.15 -3.67
CA TYR A 85 -7.05 4.29 -3.62
C TYR A 85 -7.59 4.28 -2.18
N GLY A 86 -8.88 4.51 -2.02
CA GLY A 86 -9.51 4.55 -0.71
C GLY A 86 -9.57 5.96 -0.13
N LYS A 87 -9.44 6.08 1.20
CA LYS A 87 -9.54 7.36 1.90
C LYS A 87 -8.21 8.10 1.89
N GLU A 88 -8.28 9.41 1.69
CA GLU A 88 -7.10 10.27 1.58
C GLU A 88 -6.28 10.33 2.87
N ASN A 89 -6.93 10.39 4.03
CA ASN A 89 -6.23 10.54 5.31
C ASN A 89 -5.97 9.20 5.97
N LYS A 90 -4.72 8.99 6.41
CA LYS A 90 -4.37 7.82 7.21
C LYS A 90 -5.10 7.91 8.56
N PRO A 91 -5.75 6.82 9.02
CA PRO A 91 -6.39 6.84 10.32
C PRO A 91 -5.34 6.90 11.42
N ARG A 92 -5.65 7.61 12.50
CA ARG A 92 -4.87 7.57 13.73
C ARG A 92 -5.30 6.35 14.54
N PRO A 93 -4.46 5.82 15.44
CA PRO A 93 -4.81 4.62 16.19
C PRO A 93 -6.14 4.72 16.94
N TRP A 94 -6.41 5.86 17.60
CA TRP A 94 -7.67 6.06 18.30
C TRP A 94 -8.87 6.15 17.35
N TYR A 95 -8.63 6.61 16.13
CA TYR A 95 -9.67 6.73 15.10
C TYR A 95 -10.11 5.36 14.62
N ILE A 96 -9.17 4.44 14.44
CA ILE A 96 -9.47 3.06 14.07
C ILE A 96 -10.30 2.40 15.16
N PHE A 97 -9.94 2.62 16.43
CA PHE A 97 -10.67 2.10 17.58
C PHE A 97 -12.10 2.62 17.62
N LEU A 98 -12.28 3.93 17.40
CA LEU A 98 -13.61 4.54 17.36
C LEU A 98 -14.46 3.99 16.21
N ALA A 99 -13.88 3.80 15.03
CA ALA A 99 -14.58 3.22 13.90
C ALA A 99 -15.04 1.79 14.18
N ALA A 100 -14.26 1.03 14.92
CA ALA A 100 -14.63 -0.34 15.30
C ALA A 100 -15.80 -0.41 16.28
N LEU A 101 -16.01 0.66 17.06
CA LEU A 101 -17.14 0.75 18.01
C LEU A 101 -18.43 1.24 17.36
N MET A 102 -18.34 1.82 16.20
CA MET A 102 -19.48 2.32 15.44
C MET A 102 -20.01 1.23 14.51
#